data_29e6c65951da503d87eb66a77ee18976
#
_entry.id   29e6c65951da503d87eb66a77ee18976
#
_cell.length_a   1.000
_cell.length_b   1.000
_cell.length_c   1.000
_cell.angle_alpha   90.00
_cell.angle_beta   90.00
_cell.angle_gamma   90.00
#
_symmetry.space_group_name_H-M   'P 1'
#
loop_
_entity.id
_entity.type
_entity.pdbx_description
1 polymer ?
#
loop_
_entity_poly.entity_id
_entity_poly.type
_entity_poly.pdbx_seq_one_letter_code
_entity_poly.pdbx_strand_id
1 'polypeptide(L)'
;LEAALLNRRFIANDINPLSEILLKPRVQPPTLIEIAKRLKEIDLDKEIEHDIDLTMFYHERTLKEILNLRDYLKIKNQLKTEDYIDDWIRMVATNRLTGHSKGFFSVFTLPPNQAVTQSSQIKINEKRKQIPEYRNVKEIIFTKSKYLIKDINEKLRLRLWNIKDISHFTNCDAGSNNTIKSDSISLTVTSPPFLNIVQYANDNWLRCWFNNLNVDIISNGIEMSKTGHMWNIFIAKVFNQLFRITKNDGYVAFEVGEVRNGKVKLEENVVSIGINSGFKCLGILINEQIFTKTSNIWGVNNNDKG
;
A
#
# COMPACT_ATOMS: atom_id res chain seq x y z
N LEU A 1 4.95 3.15 -10.22
CA LEU A 1 4.70 2.29 -11.38
C LEU A 1 4.73 3.10 -12.68
N GLU A 2 4.02 4.24 -12.75
CA GLU A 2 3.97 5.09 -13.98
C GLU A 2 5.35 5.48 -14.48
N ALA A 3 6.28 5.87 -13.60
CA ALA A 3 7.65 6.18 -13.99
C ALA A 3 8.32 4.98 -14.72
N ALA A 4 8.14 3.76 -14.21
CA ALA A 4 8.66 2.54 -14.85
C ALA A 4 7.98 2.27 -16.20
N LEU A 5 6.66 2.44 -16.31
CA LEU A 5 5.91 2.31 -17.55
C LEU A 5 6.36 3.32 -18.61
N LEU A 6 6.79 4.51 -18.18
CA LEU A 6 7.37 5.55 -19.04
C LEU A 6 8.88 5.37 -19.28
N ASN A 7 9.44 4.22 -18.94
CA ASN A 7 10.86 3.92 -19.07
C ASN A 7 11.77 4.89 -18.31
N ARG A 8 11.34 5.33 -17.13
CA ARG A 8 12.10 6.23 -16.26
C ARG A 8 12.63 5.46 -15.05
N ARG A 9 13.91 5.65 -14.74
CA ARG A 9 14.47 5.25 -13.46
C ARG A 9 13.72 5.95 -12.33
N PHE A 10 13.44 5.23 -11.24
CA PHE A 10 12.71 5.77 -10.10
C PHE A 10 13.38 5.41 -8.76
N ILE A 11 13.07 6.21 -7.75
CA ILE A 11 13.29 5.88 -6.35
C ILE A 11 11.91 5.90 -5.69
N ALA A 12 11.50 4.77 -5.15
CA ALA A 12 10.27 4.66 -4.37
C ALA A 12 10.63 4.68 -2.88
N ASN A 13 10.15 5.70 -2.16
CA ASN A 13 10.38 5.82 -0.72
C ASN A 13 9.05 5.88 0.03
N ASP A 14 8.93 5.06 1.04
CA ASP A 14 7.84 5.12 2.01
C ASP A 14 8.37 4.55 3.34
N ILE A 15 8.01 5.17 4.46
CA ILE A 15 8.35 4.64 5.78
C ILE A 15 7.66 3.31 6.06
N ASN A 16 6.56 3.04 5.34
CA ASN A 16 5.77 1.84 5.45
C ASN A 16 6.29 0.72 4.51
N PRO A 17 6.85 -0.37 5.04
CA PRO A 17 7.38 -1.46 4.22
C PRO A 17 6.32 -2.18 3.37
N LEU A 18 5.02 -2.05 3.69
CA LEU A 18 3.94 -2.56 2.83
C LEU A 18 3.97 -1.92 1.44
N SER A 19 4.42 -0.67 1.32
CA SER A 19 4.51 0.03 0.03
C SER A 19 5.49 -0.67 -0.90
N GLU A 20 6.64 -1.13 -0.41
CA GLU A 20 7.59 -1.92 -1.19
C GLU A 20 7.00 -3.28 -1.59
N ILE A 21 6.40 -4.02 -0.64
CA ILE A 21 5.74 -5.30 -0.88
C ILE A 21 4.67 -5.20 -1.99
N LEU A 22 3.96 -4.08 -2.05
CA LEU A 22 2.90 -3.86 -3.02
C LEU A 22 3.40 -3.32 -4.37
N LEU A 23 4.53 -2.64 -4.41
CA LEU A 23 5.04 -1.99 -5.63
C LEU A 23 6.11 -2.80 -6.35
N LYS A 24 7.10 -3.34 -5.62
CA LYS A 24 8.25 -4.06 -6.19
C LYS A 24 7.85 -5.17 -7.17
N PRO A 25 6.87 -6.04 -6.86
CA PRO A 25 6.47 -7.11 -7.79
C PRO A 25 5.86 -6.57 -9.09
N ARG A 26 5.23 -5.40 -9.07
CA ARG A 26 4.58 -4.82 -10.26
C ARG A 26 5.58 -4.31 -11.29
N VAL A 27 6.80 -4.02 -10.87
CA VAL A 27 7.90 -3.65 -11.80
C VAL A 27 8.80 -4.82 -12.13
N GLN A 28 8.51 -6.00 -11.57
CA GLN A 28 9.17 -7.26 -11.91
C GLN A 28 8.14 -8.40 -12.07
N PRO A 29 7.15 -8.24 -12.95
CA PRO A 29 6.07 -9.20 -13.07
C PRO A 29 6.56 -10.55 -13.63
N PRO A 30 6.16 -11.68 -13.00
CA PRO A 30 6.39 -13.01 -13.54
C PRO A 30 5.43 -13.32 -14.71
N THR A 31 5.69 -14.42 -15.39
CA THR A 31 4.74 -15.01 -16.34
C THR A 31 3.67 -15.81 -15.60
N LEU A 32 2.52 -16.03 -16.27
CA LEU A 32 1.46 -16.85 -15.68
C LEU A 32 1.88 -18.31 -15.47
N ILE A 33 2.80 -18.82 -16.33
CA ILE A 33 3.34 -20.18 -16.23
C ILE A 33 4.18 -20.33 -14.95
N GLU A 34 5.05 -19.35 -14.67
CA GLU A 34 5.88 -19.34 -13.46
C GLU A 34 5.04 -19.29 -12.19
N ILE A 35 3.98 -18.45 -12.20
CA ILE A 35 3.04 -18.35 -11.07
C ILE A 35 2.32 -19.70 -10.87
N ALA A 36 1.80 -20.31 -11.95
CA ALA A 36 1.10 -21.58 -11.87
C ALA A 36 2.00 -22.69 -11.31
N LYS A 37 3.26 -22.75 -11.79
CA LYS A 37 4.25 -23.72 -11.31
C LYS A 37 4.52 -23.52 -9.81
N ARG A 38 4.83 -22.30 -9.37
CA ARG A 38 5.09 -22.01 -7.96
C ARG A 38 3.89 -22.33 -7.07
N LEU A 39 2.68 -21.94 -7.45
CA LEU A 39 1.47 -22.26 -6.68
C LEU A 39 1.24 -23.77 -6.55
N LYS A 40 1.68 -24.57 -7.51
CA LYS A 40 1.62 -26.03 -7.45
C LYS A 40 2.60 -26.62 -6.43
N GLU A 41 3.78 -26.03 -6.34
CA GLU A 41 4.86 -26.45 -5.43
C GLU A 41 4.59 -26.10 -3.96
N ILE A 42 3.81 -25.05 -3.70
CA ILE A 42 3.48 -24.64 -2.32
C ILE A 42 2.45 -25.64 -1.75
N ASP A 43 2.79 -26.30 -0.65
CA ASP A 43 1.85 -27.12 0.11
C ASP A 43 1.06 -26.23 1.08
N LEU A 44 -0.26 -26.14 0.92
CA LEU A 44 -1.16 -25.35 1.76
C LEU A 44 -2.04 -26.20 2.69
N ASP A 45 -1.76 -27.51 2.81
CA ASP A 45 -2.61 -28.44 3.56
C ASP A 45 -1.97 -28.98 4.85
N LYS A 46 -0.81 -28.44 5.22
CA LYS A 46 -0.10 -28.82 6.46
C LYS A 46 -0.90 -28.39 7.69
N GLU A 47 -0.78 -29.18 8.76
CA GLU A 47 -1.27 -28.74 10.06
C GLU A 47 -0.34 -27.65 10.62
N ILE A 48 -0.93 -26.51 11.00
CA ILE A 48 -0.23 -25.36 11.56
C ILE A 48 -0.95 -24.90 12.81
N GLU A 49 -0.22 -24.82 13.91
CA GLU A 49 -0.68 -24.15 15.12
C GLU A 49 -0.71 -22.64 14.91
N HIS A 50 -1.74 -21.99 15.38
CA HIS A 50 -1.88 -20.54 15.33
C HIS A 50 -2.59 -20.01 16.57
N ASP A 51 -2.24 -18.80 16.96
CA ASP A 51 -2.72 -18.10 18.14
C ASP A 51 -3.81 -17.06 17.83
N ILE A 52 -4.19 -16.90 16.56
CA ILE A 52 -5.18 -15.93 16.12
C ILE A 52 -6.43 -16.59 15.55
N ASP A 53 -7.59 -16.20 16.08
CA ASP A 53 -8.88 -16.61 15.50
C ASP A 53 -9.28 -15.59 14.41
N LEU A 54 -9.39 -16.06 13.18
CA LEU A 54 -9.86 -15.32 12.01
C LEU A 54 -11.06 -15.99 11.33
N THR A 55 -11.75 -16.90 12.03
CA THR A 55 -12.90 -17.64 11.50
C THR A 55 -14.10 -16.76 11.16
N MET A 56 -14.17 -15.55 11.74
CA MET A 56 -15.19 -14.56 11.36
C MET A 56 -14.94 -13.96 9.95
N PHE A 57 -13.70 -14.01 9.44
CA PHE A 57 -13.36 -13.56 8.09
C PHE A 57 -13.31 -14.69 7.09
N TYR A 58 -12.84 -15.89 7.51
CA TYR A 58 -12.49 -16.98 6.60
C TYR A 58 -13.13 -18.29 7.04
N HIS A 59 -13.51 -19.10 6.06
CA HIS A 59 -13.81 -20.51 6.30
C HIS A 59 -12.54 -21.21 6.84
N GLU A 60 -12.69 -22.18 7.74
CA GLU A 60 -11.56 -22.88 8.39
C GLU A 60 -10.50 -23.38 7.41
N ARG A 61 -10.93 -24.03 6.33
CA ARG A 61 -10.01 -24.52 5.29
C ARG A 61 -9.32 -23.38 4.56
N THR A 62 -10.01 -22.27 4.27
CA THR A 62 -9.39 -21.09 3.66
C THR A 62 -8.36 -20.46 4.61
N LEU A 63 -8.68 -20.40 5.90
CA LEU A 63 -7.75 -19.91 6.93
C LEU A 63 -6.50 -20.79 7.00
N LYS A 64 -6.66 -22.12 7.01
CA LYS A 64 -5.54 -23.08 6.96
C LYS A 64 -4.64 -22.80 5.74
N GLU A 65 -5.22 -22.61 4.57
CA GLU A 65 -4.46 -22.29 3.35
C GLU A 65 -3.72 -20.94 3.44
N ILE A 66 -4.34 -19.91 4.05
CA ILE A 66 -3.70 -18.60 4.28
C ILE A 66 -2.52 -18.72 5.26
N LEU A 67 -2.70 -19.46 6.35
CA LEU A 67 -1.66 -19.69 7.35
C LEU A 67 -0.44 -20.41 6.75
N ASN A 68 -0.69 -21.46 5.97
CA ASN A 68 0.38 -22.20 5.27
C ASN A 68 1.11 -21.30 4.26
N LEU A 69 0.40 -20.48 3.51
CA LEU A 69 1.02 -19.53 2.57
C LEU A 69 1.85 -18.49 3.33
N ARG A 70 1.33 -17.96 4.44
CA ARG A 70 2.03 -17.01 5.29
C ARG A 70 3.33 -17.60 5.83
N ASP A 71 3.29 -18.83 6.31
CA ASP A 71 4.45 -19.54 6.85
C ASP A 71 5.48 -19.83 5.75
N TYR A 72 5.06 -20.32 4.60
CA TYR A 72 5.91 -20.51 3.43
C TYR A 72 6.68 -19.23 3.08
N LEU A 73 5.98 -18.10 2.96
CA LEU A 73 6.59 -16.82 2.63
C LEU A 73 7.51 -16.29 3.75
N LYS A 74 7.16 -16.57 5.02
CA LYS A 74 8.01 -16.23 6.18
C LYS A 74 9.32 -16.99 6.14
N ILE A 75 9.28 -18.31 5.93
CA ILE A 75 10.46 -19.18 5.83
C ILE A 75 11.36 -18.73 4.66
N LYS A 76 10.78 -18.51 3.49
CA LYS A 76 11.51 -18.00 2.32
C LYS A 76 12.27 -16.69 2.61
N ASN A 77 11.61 -15.77 3.27
CA ASN A 77 12.20 -14.48 3.66
C ASN A 77 13.34 -14.66 4.67
N GLN A 78 13.14 -15.48 5.72
CA GLN A 78 14.15 -15.76 6.74
C GLN A 78 15.41 -16.44 6.15
N LEU A 79 15.21 -17.37 5.22
CA LEU A 79 16.30 -18.06 4.53
C LEU A 79 16.91 -17.22 3.40
N LYS A 80 16.37 -16.03 3.11
CA LYS A 80 16.78 -15.17 1.97
C LYS A 80 16.72 -15.90 0.61
N THR A 81 15.73 -16.79 0.46
CA THR A 81 15.46 -17.56 -0.77
C THR A 81 14.17 -17.12 -1.46
N GLU A 82 13.56 -16.04 -1.00
CA GLU A 82 12.41 -15.41 -1.63
C GLU A 82 12.83 -14.79 -2.96
N ASP A 83 12.11 -15.11 -4.03
CA ASP A 83 12.32 -14.56 -5.37
C ASP A 83 11.15 -13.70 -5.86
N TYR A 84 11.26 -13.16 -7.07
CA TYR A 84 10.24 -12.27 -7.64
C TYR A 84 8.87 -12.94 -7.83
N ILE A 85 8.81 -14.29 -7.92
CA ILE A 85 7.55 -15.02 -8.02
C ILE A 85 6.88 -15.07 -6.64
N ASP A 86 7.67 -15.31 -5.59
CA ASP A 86 7.19 -15.28 -4.21
C ASP A 86 6.74 -13.86 -3.83
N ASP A 87 7.51 -12.83 -4.20
CA ASP A 87 7.12 -11.42 -4.06
C ASP A 87 5.76 -11.13 -4.73
N TRP A 88 5.54 -11.64 -5.94
CA TRP A 88 4.28 -11.50 -6.66
C TRP A 88 3.11 -12.17 -5.94
N ILE A 89 3.28 -13.43 -5.53
CA ILE A 89 2.28 -14.19 -4.79
C ILE A 89 1.95 -13.47 -3.47
N ARG A 90 2.95 -12.99 -2.74
CA ARG A 90 2.81 -12.19 -1.52
C ARG A 90 1.96 -10.95 -1.77
N MET A 91 2.30 -10.16 -2.78
CA MET A 91 1.56 -8.94 -3.15
C MET A 91 0.09 -9.25 -3.47
N VAL A 92 -0.15 -10.26 -4.30
CA VAL A 92 -1.52 -10.62 -4.69
C VAL A 92 -2.30 -11.12 -3.49
N ALA A 93 -1.74 -12.01 -2.68
CA ALA A 93 -2.39 -12.53 -1.46
C ALA A 93 -2.71 -11.38 -0.48
N THR A 94 -1.75 -10.48 -0.21
CA THR A 94 -1.96 -9.31 0.66
C THR A 94 -3.16 -8.47 0.21
N ASN A 95 -3.34 -8.29 -1.10
CA ASN A 95 -4.47 -7.55 -1.64
C ASN A 95 -5.76 -8.37 -1.77
N ARG A 96 -5.74 -9.66 -1.43
CA ARG A 96 -6.92 -10.55 -1.46
C ARG A 96 -7.40 -10.96 -0.08
N LEU A 97 -6.72 -10.53 0.99
CA LEU A 97 -7.09 -10.89 2.36
C LEU A 97 -8.54 -10.50 2.67
N THR A 98 -8.94 -9.27 2.37
CA THR A 98 -10.28 -8.76 2.71
C THR A 98 -10.92 -8.01 1.55
N GLY A 99 -12.24 -8.14 1.44
CA GLY A 99 -13.02 -7.45 0.42
C GLY A 99 -14.47 -7.92 0.40
N HIS A 100 -15.21 -7.51 -0.63
CA HIS A 100 -16.67 -7.69 -0.70
C HIS A 100 -17.13 -8.53 -1.90
N SER A 101 -16.24 -9.30 -2.50
CA SER A 101 -16.58 -10.20 -3.61
C SER A 101 -15.93 -11.58 -3.46
N LYS A 102 -16.38 -12.55 -4.26
CA LYS A 102 -15.80 -13.90 -4.30
C LYS A 102 -14.33 -13.95 -4.75
N GLY A 103 -13.81 -12.85 -5.29
CA GLY A 103 -12.38 -12.72 -5.63
C GLY A 103 -11.46 -12.38 -4.47
N PHE A 104 -11.96 -12.35 -3.24
CA PHE A 104 -11.19 -12.19 -2.01
C PHE A 104 -11.28 -13.46 -1.15
N PHE A 105 -10.33 -13.65 -0.26
CA PHE A 105 -10.33 -14.81 0.65
C PHE A 105 -11.45 -14.71 1.69
N SER A 106 -11.76 -13.48 2.13
CA SER A 106 -12.73 -13.24 3.19
C SER A 106 -14.19 -13.29 2.70
N VAL A 107 -15.09 -13.55 3.62
CA VAL A 107 -16.49 -13.15 3.51
C VAL A 107 -16.57 -11.62 3.28
N PHE A 108 -17.78 -11.11 2.97
CA PHE A 108 -17.96 -9.66 2.83
C PHE A 108 -17.49 -8.89 4.08
N THR A 109 -16.64 -7.90 3.89
CA THR A 109 -16.12 -6.99 4.93
C THR A 109 -16.12 -5.55 4.42
N LEU A 110 -16.12 -4.60 5.32
CA LEU A 110 -16.08 -3.16 5.06
C LEU A 110 -14.92 -2.52 5.84
N PRO A 111 -14.21 -1.55 5.25
CA PRO A 111 -14.14 -1.20 3.84
C PRO A 111 -13.33 -2.21 3.00
N PRO A 112 -13.44 -2.16 1.67
CA PRO A 112 -12.60 -3.02 0.83
C PRO A 112 -11.11 -2.71 1.05
N ASN A 113 -10.29 -3.77 1.06
CA ASN A 113 -8.84 -3.72 1.27
C ASN A 113 -8.37 -3.24 2.66
N GLN A 114 -9.27 -3.09 3.61
CA GLN A 114 -8.99 -2.87 5.02
C GLN A 114 -9.66 -3.96 5.83
N ALA A 115 -9.09 -4.34 6.96
CA ALA A 115 -9.74 -5.27 7.87
C ALA A 115 -10.32 -4.51 9.06
N VAL A 116 -11.61 -4.58 9.25
CA VAL A 116 -12.23 -4.17 10.50
C VAL A 116 -11.73 -5.05 11.65
N THR A 117 -11.98 -4.66 12.89
CA THR A 117 -11.66 -5.52 14.04
C THR A 117 -12.47 -6.83 13.99
N GLN A 118 -11.97 -7.89 14.61
CA GLN A 118 -12.66 -9.18 14.71
C GLN A 118 -14.09 -9.03 15.24
N SER A 119 -14.27 -8.25 16.32
CA SER A 119 -15.59 -7.97 16.91
C SER A 119 -16.53 -7.22 15.95
N SER A 120 -15.99 -6.30 15.17
CA SER A 120 -16.78 -5.59 14.15
C SER A 120 -17.19 -6.51 12.99
N GLN A 121 -16.31 -7.45 12.60
CA GLN A 121 -16.64 -8.43 11.56
C GLN A 121 -17.75 -9.39 12.02
N ILE A 122 -17.74 -9.83 13.27
CA ILE A 122 -18.81 -10.66 13.84
C ILE A 122 -20.16 -9.93 13.70
N LYS A 123 -20.24 -8.65 14.11
CA LYS A 123 -21.46 -7.85 13.97
C LYS A 123 -21.90 -7.69 12.50
N ILE A 124 -20.96 -7.54 11.57
CA ILE A 124 -21.26 -7.50 10.14
C ILE A 124 -21.84 -8.82 9.67
N ASN A 125 -21.26 -9.94 10.10
CA ASN A 125 -21.73 -11.28 9.73
C ASN A 125 -23.16 -11.52 10.23
N GLU A 126 -23.46 -11.19 11.49
CA GLU A 126 -24.79 -11.27 12.08
C GLU A 126 -25.81 -10.43 11.31
N LYS A 127 -25.49 -9.13 11.10
CA LYS A 127 -26.37 -8.20 10.37
C LYS A 127 -26.67 -8.67 8.94
N ARG A 128 -25.69 -9.25 8.27
CA ARG A 128 -25.81 -9.73 6.88
C ARG A 128 -26.28 -11.17 6.79
N LYS A 129 -26.40 -11.89 7.92
CA LYS A 129 -26.72 -13.32 7.97
C LYS A 129 -25.79 -14.12 7.05
N GLN A 130 -24.49 -13.83 7.10
CA GLN A 130 -23.46 -14.45 6.26
C GLN A 130 -22.53 -15.32 7.10
N ILE A 131 -22.10 -16.43 6.51
CA ILE A 131 -21.10 -17.35 7.06
C ILE A 131 -19.95 -17.43 6.03
N PRO A 132 -18.68 -17.43 6.48
CA PRO A 132 -17.55 -17.63 5.59
C PRO A 132 -17.64 -18.95 4.82
N GLU A 133 -17.65 -18.86 3.49
CA GLU A 133 -17.62 -20.02 2.59
C GLU A 133 -16.17 -20.35 2.23
N TYR A 134 -15.90 -21.63 1.94
CA TYR A 134 -14.58 -22.04 1.44
C TYR A 134 -14.23 -21.31 0.15
N ARG A 135 -13.01 -20.79 0.12
CA ARG A 135 -12.42 -20.10 -1.03
C ARG A 135 -10.99 -20.57 -1.20
N ASN A 136 -10.71 -21.16 -2.36
CA ASN A 136 -9.40 -21.70 -2.66
C ASN A 136 -8.39 -20.58 -2.88
N VAL A 137 -7.38 -20.51 -2.01
CA VAL A 137 -6.37 -19.44 -2.01
C VAL A 137 -5.54 -19.44 -3.28
N LYS A 138 -5.10 -20.61 -3.75
CA LYS A 138 -4.31 -20.72 -4.99
C LYS A 138 -5.09 -20.26 -6.22
N GLU A 139 -6.34 -20.65 -6.32
CA GLU A 139 -7.22 -20.29 -7.44
C GLU A 139 -7.47 -18.78 -7.50
N ILE A 140 -7.74 -18.15 -6.35
CA ILE A 140 -7.94 -16.69 -6.27
C ILE A 140 -6.66 -15.96 -6.65
N ILE A 141 -5.48 -16.38 -6.15
CA ILE A 141 -4.20 -15.78 -6.51
C ILE A 141 -3.95 -15.93 -8.01
N PHE A 142 -4.14 -17.11 -8.56
CA PHE A 142 -3.93 -17.38 -9.99
C PHE A 142 -4.86 -16.54 -10.87
N THR A 143 -6.15 -16.53 -10.56
CA THR A 143 -7.16 -15.77 -11.32
C THR A 143 -6.88 -14.28 -11.26
N LYS A 144 -6.50 -13.76 -10.09
CA LYS A 144 -6.14 -12.34 -9.97
C LYS A 144 -4.85 -12.01 -10.70
N SER A 145 -3.86 -12.90 -10.65
CA SER A 145 -2.62 -12.75 -11.40
C SER A 145 -2.87 -12.69 -12.90
N LYS A 146 -3.67 -13.61 -13.43
CA LYS A 146 -4.08 -13.61 -14.85
C LYS A 146 -4.69 -12.26 -15.27
N TYR A 147 -5.54 -11.68 -14.42
CA TYR A 147 -6.12 -10.36 -14.68
C TYR A 147 -5.07 -9.24 -14.66
N LEU A 148 -4.14 -9.27 -13.70
CA LEU A 148 -3.15 -8.19 -13.51
C LEU A 148 -2.10 -8.16 -14.63
N ILE A 149 -1.74 -9.31 -15.19
CA ILE A 149 -0.68 -9.42 -16.21
C ILE A 149 -1.22 -9.56 -17.66
N LYS A 150 -2.54 -9.53 -17.85
CA LYS A 150 -3.17 -9.77 -19.17
C LYS A 150 -2.65 -8.86 -20.29
N ASP A 151 -2.28 -7.63 -19.96
CA ASP A 151 -1.84 -6.62 -20.92
C ASP A 151 -0.30 -6.47 -20.93
N ILE A 152 0.42 -7.33 -20.19
CA ILE A 152 1.88 -7.32 -20.12
C ILE A 152 2.43 -8.30 -21.16
N ASN A 153 2.88 -7.77 -22.30
CA ASN A 153 3.62 -8.56 -23.28
C ASN A 153 5.11 -8.69 -22.88
N GLU A 154 5.83 -9.57 -23.57
CA GLU A 154 7.25 -9.85 -23.27
C GLU A 154 8.14 -8.59 -23.34
N LYS A 155 7.92 -7.73 -24.33
CA LYS A 155 8.68 -6.48 -24.49
C LYS A 155 8.48 -5.54 -23.29
N LEU A 156 7.25 -5.40 -22.80
CA LEU A 156 6.93 -4.58 -21.64
C LEU A 156 7.53 -5.20 -20.36
N ARG A 157 7.41 -6.54 -20.21
CA ARG A 157 7.97 -7.27 -19.07
C ARG A 157 9.48 -7.05 -18.95
N LEU A 158 10.23 -7.29 -20.03
CA LEU A 158 11.69 -7.07 -20.06
C LEU A 158 12.07 -5.62 -19.76
N ARG A 159 11.32 -4.67 -20.29
CA ARG A 159 11.54 -3.24 -20.01
C ARG A 159 11.36 -2.92 -18.53
N LEU A 160 10.29 -3.42 -17.89
CA LEU A 160 10.05 -3.22 -16.46
C LEU A 160 11.18 -3.81 -15.61
N TRP A 161 11.65 -5.01 -15.95
CA TRP A 161 12.76 -5.65 -15.26
C TRP A 161 14.04 -4.82 -15.36
N ASN A 162 14.41 -4.36 -16.56
CA ASN A 162 15.58 -3.51 -16.75
C ASN A 162 15.49 -2.20 -15.94
N ILE A 163 14.32 -1.58 -15.89
CA ILE A 163 14.10 -0.36 -15.08
C ILE A 163 14.18 -0.68 -13.58
N LYS A 164 13.65 -1.81 -13.13
CA LYS A 164 13.73 -2.22 -11.73
C LYS A 164 15.18 -2.37 -11.27
N ASP A 165 16.06 -2.93 -12.11
CA ASP A 165 17.46 -3.18 -11.77
C ASP A 165 18.30 -1.90 -11.57
N ILE A 166 17.89 -0.79 -12.17
CA ILE A 166 18.50 0.54 -12.00
C ILE A 166 17.73 1.47 -11.07
N SER A 167 16.63 0.98 -10.47
CA SER A 167 15.76 1.72 -9.57
C SER A 167 15.91 1.24 -8.12
N HIS A 168 15.51 2.06 -7.17
CA HIS A 168 15.70 1.76 -5.75
C HIS A 168 14.39 1.87 -4.98
N PHE A 169 14.28 1.02 -3.95
CA PHE A 169 13.23 1.07 -2.93
C PHE A 169 13.91 1.44 -1.61
N THR A 170 13.33 2.36 -0.86
CA THR A 170 13.82 2.79 0.44
C THR A 170 12.67 2.88 1.43
N ASN A 171 12.90 2.44 2.66
CA ASN A 171 11.92 2.50 3.75
C ASN A 171 12.42 3.50 4.81
N CYS A 172 12.42 4.79 4.44
CA CYS A 172 12.96 5.86 5.26
C CYS A 172 11.95 6.99 5.44
N ASP A 173 12.09 7.73 6.56
CA ASP A 173 11.43 9.03 6.74
C ASP A 173 11.84 9.97 5.60
N ALA A 174 10.86 10.51 4.89
CA ALA A 174 11.08 11.42 3.76
C ALA A 174 11.81 12.70 4.14
N GLY A 175 11.71 13.13 5.40
CA GLY A 175 12.41 14.30 5.93
C GLY A 175 13.87 14.04 6.34
N SER A 176 14.36 12.79 6.27
CA SER A 176 15.73 12.43 6.68
C SER A 176 16.37 11.33 5.83
N ASN A 177 15.90 11.11 4.61
CA ASN A 177 16.41 10.08 3.72
C ASN A 177 17.75 10.47 3.10
N ASN A 178 18.84 10.11 3.75
CA ASN A 178 20.21 10.37 3.30
C ASN A 178 20.72 9.38 2.24
N THR A 179 19.93 8.33 1.91
CA THR A 179 20.33 7.36 0.88
C THR A 179 20.19 7.92 -0.54
N ILE A 180 19.37 8.97 -0.71
CA ILE A 180 19.19 9.64 -1.99
C ILE A 180 20.25 10.74 -2.16
N LYS A 181 21.01 10.66 -3.24
CA LYS A 181 22.08 11.62 -3.56
C LYS A 181 21.50 13.03 -3.82
N SER A 182 22.20 14.06 -3.37
CA SER A 182 21.86 15.46 -3.70
C SER A 182 21.85 15.68 -5.22
N ASP A 183 21.05 16.62 -5.69
CA ASP A 183 20.96 17.02 -7.10
C ASP A 183 20.79 15.85 -8.08
N SER A 184 19.97 14.85 -7.69
CA SER A 184 19.82 13.60 -8.47
C SER A 184 18.43 13.36 -9.02
N ILE A 185 17.40 14.04 -8.51
CA ILE A 185 15.98 13.81 -8.83
C ILE A 185 15.47 14.92 -9.76
N SER A 186 14.88 14.53 -10.88
CA SER A 186 14.29 15.47 -11.84
C SER A 186 12.82 15.76 -11.53
N LEU A 187 12.09 14.81 -10.93
CA LEU A 187 10.69 14.96 -10.55
C LEU A 187 10.41 14.13 -9.30
N THR A 188 9.85 14.78 -8.29
CA THR A 188 9.26 14.10 -7.14
C THR A 188 7.75 14.27 -7.18
N VAL A 189 7.00 13.18 -6.98
CA VAL A 189 5.55 13.17 -6.78
C VAL A 189 5.28 12.54 -5.43
N THR A 190 4.65 13.27 -4.53
CA THR A 190 4.42 12.79 -3.15
C THR A 190 3.17 13.42 -2.53
N SER A 191 2.63 12.75 -1.51
CA SER A 191 1.58 13.27 -0.64
C SER A 191 1.95 12.99 0.83
N PRO A 192 1.79 13.96 1.74
CA PRO A 192 2.05 13.75 3.16
C PRO A 192 0.91 12.97 3.82
N PRO A 193 1.13 12.46 5.06
CA PRO A 193 0.03 12.00 5.90
C PRO A 193 -0.98 13.11 6.13
N PHE A 194 -2.27 12.77 6.08
CA PHE A 194 -3.34 13.71 6.38
C PHE A 194 -3.39 14.05 7.89
N LEU A 195 -3.75 15.29 8.21
CA LEU A 195 -3.92 15.75 9.58
C LEU A 195 -5.05 14.96 10.28
N ASN A 196 -4.72 14.20 11.34
CA ASN A 196 -5.65 13.51 12.24
C ASN A 196 -6.61 12.48 11.62
N ILE A 197 -6.38 11.96 10.41
CA ILE A 197 -7.37 11.13 9.71
C ILE A 197 -6.97 9.66 9.63
N VAL A 198 -5.68 9.33 9.66
CA VAL A 198 -5.22 7.97 9.36
C VAL A 198 -5.06 7.15 10.64
N GLN A 199 -5.88 6.10 10.79
CA GLN A 199 -5.70 5.06 11.81
C GLN A 199 -4.91 3.89 11.19
N TYR A 200 -3.65 4.15 10.85
CA TYR A 200 -2.82 3.22 10.08
C TYR A 200 -2.80 1.79 10.67
N ALA A 201 -2.63 1.68 11.99
CA ALA A 201 -2.60 0.39 12.67
C ALA A 201 -3.91 -0.38 12.47
N ASN A 202 -5.03 0.29 12.73
CA ASN A 202 -6.35 -0.34 12.61
C ASN A 202 -6.70 -0.73 11.17
N ASP A 203 -6.27 0.08 10.20
CA ASP A 203 -6.59 -0.16 8.79
C ASP A 203 -5.73 -1.26 8.16
N ASN A 204 -4.52 -1.50 8.68
CA ASN A 204 -3.55 -2.41 8.05
C ASN A 204 -3.14 -3.60 8.91
N TRP A 205 -3.71 -3.79 10.11
CA TRP A 205 -3.30 -4.85 11.04
C TRP A 205 -3.24 -6.24 10.39
N LEU A 206 -4.22 -6.61 9.60
CA LEU A 206 -4.30 -7.93 8.96
C LEU A 206 -3.28 -8.09 7.83
N ARG A 207 -3.01 -7.01 7.08
CA ARG A 207 -1.95 -6.99 6.07
C ARG A 207 -0.57 -7.09 6.71
N CYS A 208 -0.36 -6.37 7.80
CA CYS A 208 0.88 -6.43 8.58
C CYS A 208 1.06 -7.83 9.19
N TRP A 209 -0.01 -8.39 9.79
CA TRP A 209 0.01 -9.76 10.30
C TRP A 209 0.40 -10.77 9.22
N PHE A 210 -0.23 -10.72 8.04
CA PHE A 210 0.06 -11.65 6.94
C PHE A 210 1.52 -11.54 6.47
N ASN A 211 2.07 -10.34 6.47
CA ASN A 211 3.44 -10.09 6.02
C ASN A 211 4.50 -10.16 7.15
N ASN A 212 4.12 -10.60 8.35
CA ASN A 212 4.99 -10.66 9.53
C ASN A 212 5.63 -9.30 9.88
N LEU A 213 4.89 -8.22 9.68
CA LEU A 213 5.29 -6.85 10.01
C LEU A 213 4.69 -6.44 11.35
N ASN A 214 5.48 -5.73 12.16
CA ASN A 214 4.98 -5.15 13.40
C ASN A 214 4.25 -3.83 13.10
N VAL A 215 2.92 -3.84 13.21
CA VAL A 215 2.08 -2.69 12.89
C VAL A 215 2.31 -1.52 13.83
N ASP A 216 2.65 -1.77 15.09
CA ASP A 216 2.87 -0.72 16.09
C ASP A 216 4.18 0.02 15.81
N ILE A 217 5.24 -0.70 15.44
CA ILE A 217 6.51 -0.08 15.02
C ILE A 217 6.29 0.82 13.79
N ILE A 218 5.53 0.34 12.82
CA ILE A 218 5.24 1.12 11.60
C ILE A 218 4.40 2.34 11.94
N SER A 219 3.33 2.18 12.73
CA SER A 219 2.46 3.29 13.13
C SER A 219 3.20 4.37 13.90
N ASN A 220 4.11 3.97 14.80
CA ASN A 220 4.92 4.90 15.57
C ASN A 220 5.95 5.65 14.72
N GLY A 221 6.33 5.08 13.58
CA GLY A 221 7.21 5.73 12.60
C GLY A 221 6.49 6.72 11.68
N ILE A 222 5.17 6.59 11.51
CA ILE A 222 4.37 7.48 10.67
C ILE A 222 4.09 8.77 11.44
N GLU A 223 4.43 9.91 10.82
CA GLU A 223 4.13 11.21 11.42
C GLU A 223 2.61 11.40 11.55
N MET A 224 2.16 11.57 12.78
CA MET A 224 0.76 11.79 13.13
C MET A 224 0.62 13.15 13.82
N SER A 225 0.78 14.21 13.04
CA SER A 225 0.72 15.59 13.57
C SER A 225 -0.68 15.90 14.11
N LYS A 226 -0.78 16.18 15.42
CA LYS A 226 -2.04 16.53 16.09
C LYS A 226 -2.47 17.97 15.85
N THR A 227 -1.54 18.84 15.46
CA THR A 227 -1.79 20.27 15.23
C THR A 227 -1.21 20.71 13.89
N GLY A 228 -1.80 21.73 13.28
CA GLY A 228 -1.28 22.33 12.05
C GLY A 228 0.16 22.84 12.20
N HIS A 229 0.54 23.33 13.40
CA HIS A 229 1.90 23.79 13.66
C HIS A 229 2.93 22.64 13.58
N MET A 230 2.67 21.51 14.25
CA MET A 230 3.54 20.33 14.17
C MET A 230 3.62 19.80 12.75
N TRP A 231 2.48 19.77 12.03
CA TRP A 231 2.43 19.36 10.63
C TRP A 231 3.30 20.27 9.76
N ASN A 232 3.25 21.59 9.93
CA ASN A 232 4.08 22.54 9.20
C ASN A 232 5.59 22.31 9.46
N ILE A 233 6.00 22.02 10.69
CA ILE A 233 7.38 21.67 11.03
C ILE A 233 7.82 20.42 10.29
N PHE A 234 6.98 19.37 10.31
CA PHE A 234 7.26 18.14 9.59
C PHE A 234 7.38 18.38 8.07
N ILE A 235 6.44 19.10 7.47
CA ILE A 235 6.48 19.43 6.03
C ILE A 235 7.71 20.25 5.66
N ALA A 236 8.13 21.21 6.51
CA ALA A 236 9.35 21.97 6.28
C ALA A 236 10.61 21.06 6.26
N LYS A 237 10.67 20.07 7.16
CA LYS A 237 11.74 19.07 7.15
C LYS A 237 11.75 18.27 5.84
N VAL A 238 10.57 17.85 5.35
CA VAL A 238 10.42 17.14 4.09
C VAL A 238 10.85 18.02 2.91
N PHE A 239 10.40 19.28 2.82
CA PHE A 239 10.76 20.20 1.75
C PHE A 239 12.25 20.51 1.71
N ASN A 240 12.93 20.63 2.84
CA ASN A 240 14.37 20.78 2.89
C ASN A 240 15.10 19.57 2.26
N GLN A 241 14.61 18.34 2.52
CA GLN A 241 15.15 17.15 1.87
C GLN A 241 14.82 17.11 0.38
N LEU A 242 13.61 17.47 0.00
CA LEU A 242 13.20 17.56 -1.40
C LEU A 242 14.08 18.56 -2.15
N PHE A 243 14.38 19.72 -1.56
CA PHE A 243 15.26 20.71 -2.16
C PHE A 243 16.67 20.18 -2.35
N ARG A 244 17.22 19.50 -1.35
CA ARG A 244 18.55 18.88 -1.42
C ARG A 244 18.67 17.86 -2.56
N ILE A 245 17.66 17.02 -2.76
CA ILE A 245 17.73 15.93 -3.75
C ILE A 245 17.33 16.35 -5.16
N THR A 246 16.57 17.45 -5.31
CA THR A 246 16.06 17.92 -6.59
C THR A 246 17.16 18.63 -7.37
N LYS A 247 17.34 18.26 -8.64
CA LYS A 247 18.26 18.95 -9.56
C LYS A 247 17.83 20.38 -9.84
N ASN A 248 18.76 21.21 -10.30
CA ASN A 248 18.39 22.45 -10.96
C ASN A 248 17.40 22.17 -12.09
N ASP A 249 16.35 22.97 -12.22
CA ASP A 249 15.23 22.78 -13.14
C ASP A 249 14.43 21.48 -12.92
N GLY A 250 14.57 20.86 -11.75
CA GLY A 250 13.74 19.74 -11.33
C GLY A 250 12.41 20.21 -10.68
N TYR A 251 11.46 19.30 -10.57
CA TYR A 251 10.10 19.63 -10.15
C TYR A 251 9.68 18.79 -8.94
N VAL A 252 8.80 19.37 -8.12
CA VAL A 252 8.09 18.68 -7.05
C VAL A 252 6.59 18.90 -7.26
N ALA A 253 5.84 17.80 -7.40
CA ALA A 253 4.38 17.77 -7.33
C ALA A 253 4.00 17.25 -5.95
N PHE A 254 3.41 18.11 -5.14
CA PHE A 254 3.08 17.85 -3.75
C PHE A 254 1.56 17.89 -3.58
N GLU A 255 0.93 16.75 -3.33
CA GLU A 255 -0.52 16.65 -3.19
C GLU A 255 -0.92 16.79 -1.73
N VAL A 256 -1.92 17.61 -1.46
CA VAL A 256 -2.58 17.73 -0.16
C VAL A 256 -4.09 17.66 -0.33
N GLY A 257 -4.76 17.03 0.62
CA GLY A 257 -6.21 16.98 0.65
C GLY A 257 -6.81 18.13 1.45
N GLU A 258 -8.10 18.33 1.27
CA GLU A 258 -8.90 19.25 2.08
C GLU A 258 -9.01 18.75 3.52
N VAL A 259 -8.95 19.66 4.48
CA VAL A 259 -9.09 19.35 5.90
C VAL A 259 -10.18 20.24 6.52
N ARG A 260 -11.04 19.63 7.34
CA ARG A 260 -12.10 20.31 8.09
C ARG A 260 -13.05 21.12 7.21
N ASN A 261 -13.53 20.55 6.09
CA ASN A 261 -14.48 21.17 5.16
C ASN A 261 -13.99 22.53 4.64
N GLY A 262 -12.76 22.60 4.14
CA GLY A 262 -12.15 23.81 3.57
C GLY A 262 -11.76 24.88 4.59
N LYS A 263 -11.89 24.60 5.91
CA LYS A 263 -11.51 25.56 6.95
C LYS A 263 -9.99 25.66 7.15
N VAL A 264 -9.25 24.67 6.72
CA VAL A 264 -7.77 24.63 6.80
C VAL A 264 -7.23 24.50 5.39
N LYS A 265 -6.64 25.56 4.91
CA LYS A 265 -6.03 25.64 3.58
C LYS A 265 -4.59 25.15 3.64
N LEU A 266 -4.41 23.83 3.54
CA LEU A 266 -3.08 23.23 3.58
C LEU A 266 -2.21 23.65 2.42
N GLU A 267 -2.80 23.93 1.26
CA GLU A 267 -2.11 24.40 0.06
C GLU A 267 -1.36 25.72 0.31
N GLU A 268 -1.94 26.67 1.03
CA GLU A 268 -1.31 27.95 1.35
C GLU A 268 -0.06 27.75 2.24
N ASN A 269 -0.18 26.83 3.23
CA ASN A 269 0.96 26.48 4.09
C ASN A 269 2.07 25.79 3.30
N VAL A 270 1.72 24.83 2.45
CA VAL A 270 2.69 24.08 1.62
C VAL A 270 3.44 25.03 0.67
N VAL A 271 2.74 25.95 0.01
CA VAL A 271 3.37 26.95 -0.89
C VAL A 271 4.38 27.79 -0.13
N SER A 272 3.98 28.33 1.04
CA SER A 272 4.87 29.15 1.87
C SER A 272 6.11 28.38 2.33
N ILE A 273 5.92 27.12 2.78
CA ILE A 273 7.04 26.26 3.20
C ILE A 273 7.95 25.94 2.03
N GLY A 274 7.40 25.59 0.86
CA GLY A 274 8.18 25.31 -0.35
C GLY A 274 9.05 26.49 -0.79
N ILE A 275 8.49 27.70 -0.79
CA ILE A 275 9.23 28.93 -1.11
C ILE A 275 10.36 29.16 -0.10
N ASN A 276 10.09 29.02 1.20
CA ASN A 276 11.09 29.17 2.26
C ASN A 276 12.22 28.13 2.16
N SER A 277 11.94 26.96 1.60
CA SER A 277 12.93 25.92 1.35
C SER A 277 13.74 26.11 0.04
N GLY A 278 13.45 27.16 -0.74
CA GLY A 278 14.18 27.51 -1.95
C GLY A 278 13.48 27.18 -3.27
N PHE A 279 12.28 26.59 -3.24
CA PHE A 279 11.52 26.32 -4.46
C PHE A 279 10.76 27.56 -4.96
N LYS A 280 10.45 27.55 -6.26
CA LYS A 280 9.52 28.50 -6.88
C LYS A 280 8.17 27.81 -7.09
N CYS A 281 7.10 28.36 -6.56
CA CYS A 281 5.75 27.88 -6.85
C CYS A 281 5.37 28.21 -8.30
N LEU A 282 5.05 27.18 -9.10
CA LEU A 282 4.63 27.33 -10.49
C LEU A 282 3.10 27.43 -10.62
N GLY A 283 2.37 26.89 -9.67
CA GLY A 283 0.91 26.89 -9.69
C GLY A 283 0.31 25.95 -8.66
N ILE A 284 -0.99 26.08 -8.45
CA ILE A 284 -1.81 25.20 -7.63
C ILE A 284 -2.88 24.61 -8.55
N LEU A 285 -2.94 23.27 -8.61
CA LEU A 285 -4.00 22.56 -9.32
C LEU A 285 -5.02 22.06 -8.32
N ILE A 286 -6.27 22.51 -8.47
CA ILE A 286 -7.38 22.07 -7.63
C ILE A 286 -8.16 21.00 -8.39
N ASN A 287 -8.31 19.82 -7.77
CA ASN A 287 -9.13 18.73 -8.28
C ASN A 287 -10.29 18.50 -7.31
N GLU A 288 -11.47 18.94 -7.70
CA GLU A 288 -12.70 18.72 -6.93
C GLU A 288 -13.27 17.35 -7.28
N GLN A 289 -13.42 16.49 -6.27
CA GLN A 289 -14.04 15.17 -6.41
C GLN A 289 -15.35 15.13 -5.64
N ILE A 290 -16.42 14.79 -6.35
CA ILE A 290 -17.71 14.49 -5.71
C ILE A 290 -17.68 13.01 -5.35
N PHE A 291 -17.51 12.71 -4.06
CA PHE A 291 -17.60 11.32 -3.59
C PHE A 291 -19.03 10.82 -3.74
N THR A 292 -19.20 9.75 -4.50
CA THR A 292 -20.48 9.07 -4.67
C THR A 292 -20.93 8.42 -3.35
N LYS A 293 -22.20 8.03 -3.25
CA LYS A 293 -22.86 7.44 -2.05
C LYS A 293 -22.13 6.27 -1.36
N THR A 294 -21.06 5.74 -1.95
CA THR A 294 -20.20 4.74 -1.32
C THR A 294 -19.42 5.26 -0.11
N SER A 295 -19.22 6.57 0.01
CA SER A 295 -18.66 7.20 1.21
C SER A 295 -19.60 7.14 2.43
N ASN A 296 -20.90 6.92 2.23
CA ASN A 296 -21.91 6.82 3.27
C ASN A 296 -22.07 5.42 3.88
N ILE A 297 -21.22 4.45 3.52
CA ILE A 297 -21.29 3.06 4.01
C ILE A 297 -21.11 2.98 5.54
N TRP A 298 -20.53 3.99 6.16
CA TRP A 298 -20.21 4.04 7.59
C TRP A 298 -21.24 4.74 8.47
N GLY A 299 -22.35 5.22 7.92
CA GLY A 299 -23.35 5.99 8.68
C GLY A 299 -22.83 7.34 9.21
N VAL A 300 -21.63 7.72 8.85
CA VAL A 300 -21.12 9.08 9.01
C VAL A 300 -21.55 9.83 7.76
N ASN A 301 -22.31 10.90 7.93
CA ASN A 301 -22.59 11.86 6.86
C ASN A 301 -21.28 12.59 6.53
N ASN A 302 -20.37 11.91 5.88
CA ASN A 302 -19.27 12.55 5.17
C ASN A 302 -19.85 13.12 3.85
N ASN A 303 -20.79 14.04 3.99
CA ASN A 303 -21.13 15.00 2.96
C ASN A 303 -20.06 16.11 2.92
N ASP A 304 -18.83 15.73 3.19
CA ASP A 304 -17.72 16.62 3.00
C ASP A 304 -17.50 16.65 1.49
N LYS A 305 -17.96 17.73 0.94
CA LYS A 305 -17.63 18.16 -0.41
C LYS A 305 -16.10 18.28 -0.43
N GLY A 306 -15.44 17.30 -0.99
CA GLY A 306 -14.01 17.33 -1.26
C GLY A 306 -13.72 18.30 -2.41
#